data_f91df0789f72389ad4e40b267aa94ac9
#
_entry.id   f91df0789f72389ad4e40b267aa94ac9
#
_cell.length_a   1.000
_cell.length_b   1.000
_cell.length_c   1.000
_cell.angle_alpha   90.00
_cell.angle_beta   90.00
_cell.angle_gamma   90.00
#
_symmetry.space_group_name_H-M   'P 1'
#
loop_
_entity.id
_entity.type
_entity.pdbx_description
1 polymer ?
#
loop_
_entity_poly.entity_id
_entity_poly.type
_entity_poly.pdbx_seq_one_letter_code
_entity_poly.pdbx_strand_id
1 'polypeptide(L)'
;MSYPYLIQGSNIVVVIGNKSHTISKTHITYNKVLEAIKASDWDSLPDIIEPKKVVLNYGAGNVSIQGETLFWKGKELNTGLSVRMIQMLQEGFPIEPMVQFMENLYQNPSKRAVTELYGFLEKGNLPITPDGHFLAYKKVRTDYTDVHSGKFNNSVGQVVEMERHDVDDNKDNTCSTGLHFCAMSYLSCFGGERTVIVKINPADVVSIPSDYNDAKGRACRYEVIGELAVDPKDAFVSSVQSTAVGSQPVYQAGPKTGDTVFKRGYTSGYTGREYLNQYRYGTKEATDYTEGYEMGELDAETGAEERYRYVQVSNSQAWPNPA
;
A
#
# COMPACT_ATOMS: atom_id res chain seq x y z
N MET A 1 -2.59 26.97 -30.04
CA MET A 1 -3.75 26.11 -30.44
C MET A 1 -4.58 25.89 -29.20
N SER A 2 -5.92 25.94 -29.27
CA SER A 2 -6.77 25.61 -28.14
C SER A 2 -7.13 24.11 -28.17
N TYR A 3 -7.19 23.48 -27.01
CA TYR A 3 -7.67 22.10 -26.90
C TYR A 3 -9.15 22.09 -26.55
N PRO A 4 -9.97 21.18 -27.13
CA PRO A 4 -11.34 20.98 -26.70
C PRO A 4 -11.37 20.57 -25.21
N TYR A 5 -12.25 21.21 -24.42
CA TYR A 5 -12.40 20.88 -23.02
C TYR A 5 -13.86 21.00 -22.57
N LEU A 6 -14.17 20.32 -21.47
CA LEU A 6 -15.46 20.37 -20.79
C LEU A 6 -15.20 20.42 -19.27
N ILE A 7 -15.79 21.37 -18.59
CA ILE A 7 -15.79 21.43 -17.12
C ILE A 7 -17.19 21.10 -16.66
N GLN A 8 -17.37 19.97 -15.99
CA GLN A 8 -18.68 19.51 -15.51
C GLN A 8 -18.55 18.95 -14.09
N GLY A 9 -19.26 19.59 -13.14
CA GLY A 9 -19.23 19.19 -11.74
C GLY A 9 -17.82 19.24 -11.15
N SER A 10 -17.32 18.10 -10.71
CA SER A 10 -15.98 17.97 -10.13
C SER A 10 -14.91 17.50 -11.11
N ASN A 11 -15.19 17.47 -12.41
CA ASN A 11 -14.28 16.95 -13.42
C ASN A 11 -13.98 17.99 -14.50
N ILE A 12 -12.75 17.98 -14.98
CA ILE A 12 -12.30 18.64 -16.20
C ILE A 12 -11.96 17.55 -17.20
N VAL A 13 -12.53 17.62 -18.40
CA VAL A 13 -12.16 16.75 -19.52
C VAL A 13 -11.44 17.60 -20.54
N VAL A 14 -10.26 17.19 -20.95
CA VAL A 14 -9.46 17.85 -22.00
C VAL A 14 -9.10 16.83 -23.07
N VAL A 15 -9.21 17.20 -24.34
CA VAL A 15 -8.82 16.35 -25.46
C VAL A 15 -7.51 16.85 -26.02
N ILE A 16 -6.45 16.05 -25.91
CA ILE A 16 -5.12 16.33 -26.47
C ILE A 16 -4.82 15.31 -27.55
N GLY A 17 -4.66 15.80 -28.78
CA GLY A 17 -4.56 14.88 -29.92
C GLY A 17 -5.83 14.03 -30.07
N ASN A 18 -5.65 12.70 -30.02
CA ASN A 18 -6.75 11.74 -30.10
C ASN A 18 -7.10 11.10 -28.72
N LYS A 19 -6.60 11.67 -27.62
CA LYS A 19 -6.83 11.15 -26.27
C LYS A 19 -7.66 12.11 -25.43
N SER A 20 -8.67 11.58 -24.75
CA SER A 20 -9.45 12.30 -23.76
C SER A 20 -8.85 12.05 -22.37
N HIS A 21 -8.58 13.12 -21.63
CA HIS A 21 -8.05 13.09 -20.28
C HIS A 21 -9.12 13.62 -19.33
N THR A 22 -9.55 12.83 -18.37
CA THR A 22 -10.48 13.24 -17.32
C THR A 22 -9.73 13.48 -16.02
N ILE A 23 -9.79 14.71 -15.52
CA ILE A 23 -9.10 15.18 -14.33
C ILE A 23 -10.15 15.47 -13.27
N SER A 24 -10.23 14.68 -12.22
CA SER A 24 -11.15 14.90 -11.10
C SER A 24 -10.66 16.06 -10.20
N LYS A 25 -11.56 16.64 -9.42
CA LYS A 25 -11.23 17.71 -8.47
C LYS A 25 -10.22 17.27 -7.40
N THR A 26 -10.12 15.97 -7.14
CA THR A 26 -9.16 15.37 -6.22
C THR A 26 -7.80 15.12 -6.86
N HIS A 27 -7.70 15.23 -8.19
CA HIS A 27 -6.44 14.99 -8.91
C HIS A 27 -5.44 16.14 -8.63
N ILE A 28 -4.18 15.77 -8.37
CA ILE A 28 -3.10 16.71 -8.03
C ILE A 28 -2.93 17.86 -9.04
N THR A 29 -3.19 17.59 -10.31
CA THR A 29 -3.05 18.58 -11.39
C THR A 29 -4.31 19.41 -11.62
N TYR A 30 -5.43 19.13 -10.95
CA TYR A 30 -6.73 19.76 -11.23
C TYR A 30 -6.66 21.30 -11.23
N ASN A 31 -6.11 21.88 -10.17
CA ASN A 31 -6.01 23.33 -10.05
C ASN A 31 -5.09 23.93 -11.12
N LYS A 32 -3.97 23.29 -11.43
CA LYS A 32 -3.04 23.73 -12.48
C LYS A 32 -3.70 23.69 -13.86
N VAL A 33 -4.45 22.63 -14.15
CA VAL A 33 -5.21 22.50 -15.41
C VAL A 33 -6.29 23.59 -15.49
N LEU A 34 -7.02 23.83 -14.40
CA LEU A 34 -8.06 24.86 -14.35
C LEU A 34 -7.48 26.27 -14.56
N GLU A 35 -6.35 26.58 -13.95
CA GLU A 35 -5.64 27.85 -14.11
C GLU A 35 -5.12 28.02 -15.53
N ALA A 36 -4.49 27.00 -16.12
CA ALA A 36 -4.03 27.04 -17.50
C ALA A 36 -5.18 27.29 -18.49
N ILE A 37 -6.32 26.62 -18.31
CA ILE A 37 -7.52 26.86 -19.14
C ILE A 37 -8.02 28.30 -18.97
N LYS A 38 -8.12 28.83 -17.75
CA LYS A 38 -8.56 30.18 -17.48
C LYS A 38 -7.61 31.25 -18.07
N ALA A 39 -6.31 30.96 -18.02
CA ALA A 39 -5.28 31.83 -18.59
C ALA A 39 -5.14 31.68 -20.12
N SER A 40 -5.86 30.71 -20.73
CA SER A 40 -5.70 30.32 -22.13
C SER A 40 -4.26 29.88 -22.47
N ASP A 41 -3.56 29.34 -21.50
CA ASP A 41 -2.22 28.74 -21.63
C ASP A 41 -2.33 27.31 -22.12
N TRP A 42 -2.61 27.17 -23.42
CA TRP A 42 -2.81 25.88 -24.06
C TRP A 42 -1.52 25.09 -24.24
N ASP A 43 -0.40 25.77 -24.31
CA ASP A 43 0.91 25.14 -24.56
C ASP A 43 1.42 24.37 -23.33
N SER A 44 1.04 24.79 -22.13
CA SER A 44 1.39 24.10 -20.89
C SER A 44 0.52 22.87 -20.58
N LEU A 45 -0.69 22.78 -21.15
CA LEU A 45 -1.66 21.72 -20.82
C LEU A 45 -1.13 20.28 -21.03
N PRO A 46 -0.44 19.95 -22.14
CA PRO A 46 0.11 18.61 -22.32
C PRO A 46 1.12 18.23 -21.21
N ASP A 47 1.92 19.19 -20.77
CA ASP A 47 2.95 18.97 -19.75
C ASP A 47 2.36 18.80 -18.34
N ILE A 48 1.17 19.38 -18.12
CA ILE A 48 0.44 19.26 -16.85
C ILE A 48 -0.38 17.96 -16.79
N ILE A 49 -0.88 17.48 -17.93
CA ILE A 49 -1.87 16.41 -18.00
C ILE A 49 -1.22 15.05 -18.30
N GLU A 50 -0.19 15.01 -19.14
CA GLU A 50 0.45 13.72 -19.52
C GLU A 50 1.24 13.13 -18.35
N PRO A 51 0.90 11.91 -17.83
CA PRO A 51 1.55 11.34 -16.66
C PRO A 51 3.07 11.28 -16.75
N LYS A 52 3.61 10.93 -17.92
CA LYS A 52 5.07 10.87 -18.14
C LYS A 52 5.73 12.23 -17.98
N LYS A 53 5.11 13.31 -18.50
CA LYS A 53 5.63 14.67 -18.38
C LYS A 53 5.52 15.20 -16.95
N VAL A 54 4.45 14.84 -16.24
CA VAL A 54 4.31 15.18 -14.83
C VAL A 54 5.43 14.56 -14.00
N VAL A 55 5.76 13.27 -14.22
CA VAL A 55 6.91 12.62 -13.56
C VAL A 55 8.22 13.36 -13.85
N LEU A 56 8.44 13.76 -15.11
CA LEU A 56 9.66 14.48 -15.49
C LEU A 56 9.76 15.84 -14.76
N ASN A 57 8.66 16.56 -14.65
CA ASN A 57 8.61 17.86 -13.99
C ASN A 57 8.87 17.75 -12.48
N TYR A 58 8.28 16.75 -11.82
CA TYR A 58 8.53 16.48 -10.39
C TYR A 58 9.94 15.97 -10.11
N GLY A 59 10.53 15.24 -11.05
CA GLY A 59 11.89 14.73 -10.94
C GLY A 59 12.98 15.81 -11.02
N ALA A 60 12.60 17.10 -11.17
CA ALA A 60 13.54 18.25 -11.22
C ALA A 60 14.75 18.02 -12.16
N GLY A 61 14.52 17.39 -13.31
CA GLY A 61 15.54 17.03 -14.29
C GLY A 61 16.34 15.77 -13.98
N ASN A 62 16.10 15.12 -12.84
CA ASN A 62 16.74 13.84 -12.51
C ASN A 62 16.08 12.62 -13.16
N VAL A 63 14.85 12.77 -13.65
CA VAL A 63 14.11 11.72 -14.34
C VAL A 63 14.18 11.93 -15.84
N SER A 64 14.45 10.88 -16.60
CA SER A 64 14.32 10.86 -18.06
C SER A 64 13.49 9.65 -18.51
N ILE A 65 12.87 9.78 -19.69
CA ILE A 65 12.03 8.72 -20.27
C ILE A 65 12.63 8.32 -21.61
N GLN A 66 12.85 7.01 -21.79
CA GLN A 66 13.24 6.43 -23.07
C GLN A 66 12.24 5.31 -23.40
N GLY A 67 11.39 5.56 -24.41
CA GLY A 67 10.26 4.68 -24.70
C GLY A 67 9.27 4.61 -23.54
N GLU A 68 9.09 3.43 -22.95
CA GLU A 68 8.24 3.18 -21.78
C GLU A 68 9.03 3.12 -20.46
N THR A 69 10.36 3.26 -20.52
CA THR A 69 11.25 3.09 -19.38
C THR A 69 11.60 4.43 -18.75
N LEU A 70 11.46 4.53 -17.44
CA LEU A 70 11.92 5.66 -16.64
C LEU A 70 13.37 5.44 -16.19
N PHE A 71 14.16 6.51 -16.23
CA PHE A 71 15.52 6.56 -15.76
C PHE A 71 15.67 7.64 -14.70
N TRP A 72 16.38 7.31 -13.62
CA TRP A 72 16.75 8.25 -12.58
C TRP A 72 18.26 8.51 -12.67
N LYS A 73 18.66 9.76 -12.95
CA LYS A 73 20.07 10.14 -13.13
C LYS A 73 20.81 9.19 -14.08
N GLY A 74 20.16 8.81 -15.18
CA GLY A 74 20.70 7.90 -16.19
C GLY A 74 20.71 6.42 -15.83
N LYS A 75 20.22 6.03 -14.64
CA LYS A 75 20.02 4.63 -14.26
C LYS A 75 18.58 4.20 -14.51
N GLU A 76 18.40 3.06 -15.12
CA GLU A 76 17.07 2.48 -15.34
C GLU A 76 16.38 2.22 -14.00
N LEU A 77 15.13 2.71 -13.89
CA LEU A 77 14.28 2.44 -12.73
C LEU A 77 13.71 1.01 -12.82
N ASN A 78 13.54 0.39 -11.65
CA ASN A 78 12.77 -0.83 -11.55
C ASN A 78 11.40 -0.66 -12.23
N THR A 79 11.01 -1.64 -13.05
CA THR A 79 9.77 -1.56 -13.84
C THR A 79 8.54 -1.41 -12.93
N GLY A 80 8.47 -2.11 -11.81
CA GLY A 80 7.37 -1.99 -10.84
C GLY A 80 7.26 -0.58 -10.28
N LEU A 81 8.37 0.03 -9.87
CA LEU A 81 8.42 1.41 -9.37
C LEU A 81 7.95 2.41 -10.44
N SER A 82 8.39 2.25 -11.69
CA SER A 82 7.99 3.10 -12.81
C SER A 82 6.50 3.00 -13.09
N VAL A 83 5.97 1.79 -13.17
CA VAL A 83 4.54 1.52 -13.37
C VAL A 83 3.72 2.12 -12.24
N ARG A 84 4.13 1.92 -10.99
CA ARG A 84 3.42 2.45 -9.82
C ARG A 84 3.37 3.98 -9.81
N MET A 85 4.47 4.66 -10.12
CA MET A 85 4.49 6.12 -10.21
C MET A 85 3.53 6.66 -11.27
N ILE A 86 3.53 6.05 -12.46
CA ILE A 86 2.62 6.44 -13.54
C ILE A 86 1.16 6.18 -13.14
N GLN A 87 0.89 5.04 -12.51
CA GLN A 87 -0.45 4.69 -12.03
C GLN A 87 -0.94 5.68 -10.96
N MET A 88 -0.10 6.00 -9.95
CA MET A 88 -0.45 7.00 -8.92
C MET A 88 -0.85 8.34 -9.54
N LEU A 89 -0.12 8.80 -10.56
CA LEU A 89 -0.48 10.02 -11.27
C LEU A 89 -1.81 9.92 -11.99
N GLN A 90 -2.08 8.78 -12.63
CA GLN A 90 -3.36 8.55 -13.32
C GLN A 90 -4.53 8.51 -12.32
N GLU A 91 -4.30 7.96 -11.14
CA GLU A 91 -5.28 7.88 -10.04
C GLU A 91 -5.40 9.19 -9.24
N GLY A 92 -4.54 10.18 -9.51
CA GLY A 92 -4.57 11.48 -8.84
C GLY A 92 -3.84 11.52 -7.48
N PHE A 93 -3.00 10.53 -7.19
CA PHE A 93 -2.19 10.54 -5.97
C PHE A 93 -0.91 11.36 -6.15
N PRO A 94 -0.43 12.02 -5.08
CA PRO A 94 0.84 12.74 -5.11
C PRO A 94 2.01 11.76 -5.29
N ILE A 95 2.96 12.11 -6.16
CA ILE A 95 4.14 11.27 -6.42
C ILE A 95 5.39 11.74 -5.68
N GLU A 96 5.33 12.89 -5.02
CA GLU A 96 6.45 13.46 -4.29
C GLU A 96 7.08 12.48 -3.30
N PRO A 97 6.31 11.69 -2.51
CA PRO A 97 6.89 10.66 -1.64
C PRO A 97 7.69 9.60 -2.40
N MET A 98 7.24 9.24 -3.61
CA MET A 98 7.94 8.26 -4.45
C MET A 98 9.22 8.83 -5.05
N VAL A 99 9.21 10.11 -5.45
CA VAL A 99 10.41 10.81 -5.93
C VAL A 99 11.43 10.91 -4.80
N GLN A 100 10.99 11.30 -3.60
CA GLN A 100 11.86 11.37 -2.43
C GLN A 100 12.39 9.99 -2.02
N PHE A 101 11.55 8.95 -2.12
CA PHE A 101 11.98 7.57 -1.91
C PHE A 101 13.07 7.16 -2.89
N MET A 102 12.94 7.50 -4.17
CA MET A 102 13.99 7.24 -5.16
C MET A 102 15.28 7.98 -4.84
N GLU A 103 15.21 9.25 -4.45
CA GLU A 103 16.39 10.01 -4.05
C GLU A 103 17.13 9.34 -2.91
N ASN A 104 16.41 8.91 -1.88
CA ASN A 104 16.95 8.19 -0.76
C ASN A 104 17.51 6.81 -1.19
N LEU A 105 16.76 6.07 -2.00
CA LEU A 105 17.14 4.74 -2.47
C LEU A 105 18.46 4.77 -3.27
N TYR A 106 18.64 5.74 -4.15
CA TYR A 106 19.86 5.85 -4.96
C TYR A 106 21.08 6.39 -4.21
N GLN A 107 20.93 6.78 -2.94
CA GLN A 107 22.03 7.00 -2.02
C GLN A 107 22.58 5.68 -1.45
N ASN A 108 21.81 4.59 -1.57
CA ASN A 108 22.26 3.28 -1.09
C ASN A 108 23.45 2.78 -1.91
N PRO A 109 24.59 2.45 -1.26
CA PRO A 109 25.80 1.98 -1.96
C PRO A 109 25.66 0.56 -2.53
N SER A 110 24.66 -0.21 -2.10
CA SER A 110 24.43 -1.58 -2.57
C SER A 110 23.52 -1.60 -3.78
N LYS A 111 24.05 -1.93 -4.96
CA LYS A 111 23.23 -2.14 -6.19
C LYS A 111 22.10 -3.15 -5.96
N ARG A 112 22.38 -4.22 -5.19
CA ARG A 112 21.39 -5.25 -4.91
C ARG A 112 20.25 -4.74 -4.05
N ALA A 113 20.55 -4.02 -2.95
CA ALA A 113 19.51 -3.42 -2.11
C ALA A 113 18.64 -2.44 -2.91
N VAL A 114 19.23 -1.62 -3.80
CA VAL A 114 18.49 -0.73 -4.71
C VAL A 114 17.54 -1.51 -5.61
N THR A 115 17.93 -2.68 -6.09
CA THR A 115 17.11 -3.49 -7.01
C THR A 115 15.98 -4.23 -6.29
N GLU A 116 16.25 -4.75 -5.10
CA GLU A 116 15.34 -5.68 -4.39
C GLU A 116 14.34 -4.96 -3.48
N LEU A 117 14.70 -3.78 -2.93
CA LEU A 117 13.91 -3.13 -1.89
C LEU A 117 12.49 -2.76 -2.33
N TYR A 118 12.30 -2.23 -3.54
CA TYR A 118 10.96 -1.85 -3.97
C TYR A 118 10.02 -3.07 -4.08
N GLY A 119 10.52 -4.18 -4.61
CA GLY A 119 9.76 -5.43 -4.67
C GLY A 119 9.37 -5.97 -3.28
N PHE A 120 10.25 -5.81 -2.29
CA PHE A 120 9.93 -6.13 -0.90
C PHE A 120 8.79 -5.25 -0.36
N LEU A 121 8.84 -3.92 -0.60
CA LEU A 121 7.79 -3.00 -0.14
C LEU A 121 6.43 -3.30 -0.79
N GLU A 122 6.44 -3.57 -2.09
CA GLU A 122 5.23 -3.89 -2.86
C GLU A 122 4.59 -5.19 -2.38
N LYS A 123 5.36 -6.27 -2.27
CA LYS A 123 4.89 -7.57 -1.74
C LYS A 123 4.41 -7.46 -0.29
N GLY A 124 5.11 -6.69 0.53
CA GLY A 124 4.80 -6.49 1.95
C GLY A 124 3.69 -5.49 2.22
N ASN A 125 3.18 -4.81 1.19
CA ASN A 125 2.20 -3.73 1.31
C ASN A 125 2.63 -2.63 2.29
N LEU A 126 3.93 -2.28 2.26
CA LEU A 126 4.53 -1.36 3.20
C LEU A 126 4.44 0.10 2.71
N PRO A 127 4.00 1.04 3.55
CA PRO A 127 3.80 2.42 3.13
C PRO A 127 5.12 3.19 3.01
N ILE A 128 5.18 4.10 2.04
CA ILE A 128 6.22 5.10 1.88
C ILE A 128 5.75 6.40 2.53
N THR A 129 6.60 7.01 3.34
CA THR A 129 6.33 8.26 4.03
C THR A 129 6.61 9.49 3.15
N PRO A 130 6.06 10.68 3.46
CA PRO A 130 6.27 11.89 2.65
C PRO A 130 7.74 12.27 2.44
N ASP A 131 8.62 11.94 3.39
CA ASP A 131 10.07 12.17 3.31
C ASP A 131 10.83 11.02 2.63
N GLY A 132 10.11 10.12 1.94
CA GLY A 132 10.70 9.05 1.14
C GLY A 132 11.35 7.93 1.93
N HIS A 133 11.00 7.79 3.22
CA HIS A 133 11.31 6.61 4.00
C HIS A 133 10.19 5.59 3.84
N PHE A 134 10.33 4.42 4.42
CA PHE A 134 9.23 3.45 4.48
C PHE A 134 9.02 2.96 5.91
N LEU A 135 7.82 2.45 6.17
CA LEU A 135 7.49 1.86 7.46
C LEU A 135 7.50 0.34 7.35
N ALA A 136 8.03 -0.29 8.39
CA ALA A 136 8.05 -1.74 8.52
C ALA A 136 7.83 -2.11 10.00
N TYR A 137 7.85 -3.40 10.29
CA TYR A 137 7.57 -3.92 11.63
C TYR A 137 8.77 -4.65 12.19
N LYS A 138 8.84 -4.69 13.52
CA LYS A 138 9.83 -5.45 14.26
C LYS A 138 9.24 -5.96 15.56
N LYS A 139 9.49 -7.21 15.90
CA LYS A 139 9.21 -7.72 17.25
C LYS A 139 10.39 -7.51 18.17
N VAL A 140 10.08 -7.14 19.41
CA VAL A 140 11.04 -6.87 20.46
C VAL A 140 10.55 -7.52 21.78
N ARG A 141 11.42 -7.59 22.76
CA ARG A 141 11.08 -8.08 24.10
C ARG A 141 10.17 -7.11 24.84
N THR A 142 9.63 -7.52 25.98
CA THR A 142 8.76 -6.68 26.84
C THR A 142 9.43 -5.40 27.30
N ASP A 143 10.75 -5.39 27.45
CA ASP A 143 11.59 -4.24 27.84
C ASP A 143 12.10 -3.43 26.63
N TYR A 144 11.55 -3.68 25.42
CA TYR A 144 11.94 -3.08 24.15
C TYR A 144 13.38 -3.42 23.68
N THR A 145 14.07 -4.34 24.30
CA THR A 145 15.35 -4.80 23.77
C THR A 145 15.14 -5.74 22.58
N ASP A 146 16.12 -5.81 21.68
CA ASP A 146 16.06 -6.73 20.55
C ASP A 146 16.09 -8.20 21.02
N VAL A 147 15.37 -9.05 20.31
CA VAL A 147 15.16 -10.46 20.71
C VAL A 147 16.48 -11.27 20.69
N HIS A 148 17.36 -10.98 19.76
CA HIS A 148 18.57 -11.78 19.57
C HIS A 148 19.70 -11.40 20.53
N SER A 149 20.12 -10.15 20.55
CA SER A 149 21.26 -9.72 21.36
C SER A 149 20.85 -9.14 22.73
N GLY A 150 19.64 -8.57 22.83
CA GLY A 150 19.20 -7.85 24.01
C GLY A 150 19.96 -6.54 24.25
N LYS A 151 20.70 -6.03 23.26
CA LYS A 151 21.57 -4.86 23.39
C LYS A 151 20.94 -3.57 22.87
N PHE A 152 20.11 -3.66 21.83
CA PHE A 152 19.53 -2.50 21.18
C PHE A 152 18.18 -2.13 21.82
N ASN A 153 18.08 -0.88 22.27
CA ASN A 153 16.84 -0.33 22.80
C ASN A 153 15.94 0.14 21.64
N ASN A 154 14.79 -0.51 21.48
CA ASN A 154 13.79 -0.19 20.47
C ASN A 154 12.54 0.47 21.06
N SER A 155 12.67 1.24 22.14
CA SER A 155 11.57 2.05 22.65
C SER A 155 11.18 3.12 21.64
N VAL A 156 9.89 3.50 21.62
CA VAL A 156 9.38 4.54 20.73
C VAL A 156 10.18 5.84 20.89
N GLY A 157 10.56 6.45 19.77
CA GLY A 157 11.40 7.64 19.70
C GLY A 157 12.90 7.35 19.62
N GLN A 158 13.33 6.09 19.73
CA GLN A 158 14.75 5.75 19.61
C GLN A 158 15.18 5.59 18.15
N VAL A 159 16.38 6.11 17.85
CA VAL A 159 17.11 5.77 16.65
C VAL A 159 18.07 4.63 16.99
N VAL A 160 17.93 3.54 16.30
CA VAL A 160 18.77 2.34 16.48
C VAL A 160 19.71 2.24 15.29
N GLU A 161 21.00 2.13 15.57
CA GLU A 161 22.02 2.08 14.52
C GLU A 161 23.16 1.11 14.85
N MET A 162 23.81 0.61 13.83
CA MET A 162 25.03 -0.16 13.88
C MET A 162 25.87 0.14 12.63
N GLU A 163 27.15 -0.14 12.70
CA GLU A 163 28.03 0.06 11.54
C GLU A 163 27.56 -0.78 10.34
N ARG A 164 27.45 -0.12 9.18
CA ARG A 164 26.93 -0.77 7.96
C ARG A 164 27.71 -2.02 7.57
N HIS A 165 29.02 -2.00 7.73
CA HIS A 165 29.89 -3.13 7.38
C HIS A 165 29.77 -4.32 8.33
N ASP A 166 29.16 -4.13 9.51
CA ASP A 166 28.86 -5.21 10.44
C ASP A 166 27.53 -5.91 10.10
N VAL A 167 26.71 -5.32 9.21
CA VAL A 167 25.47 -5.94 8.75
C VAL A 167 25.77 -6.93 7.65
N ASP A 168 25.32 -8.17 7.82
CA ASP A 168 25.48 -9.21 6.79
C ASP A 168 24.66 -8.87 5.54
N ASP A 169 25.35 -8.68 4.42
CA ASP A 169 24.78 -8.35 3.14
C ASP A 169 24.37 -9.59 2.30
N ASN A 170 24.75 -10.78 2.74
CA ASN A 170 24.39 -12.01 2.04
C ASN A 170 22.93 -12.37 2.24
N LYS A 171 22.13 -12.28 1.18
CA LYS A 171 20.69 -12.59 1.23
C LYS A 171 20.37 -14.06 1.49
N ASP A 172 21.29 -14.97 1.22
CA ASP A 172 21.10 -16.41 1.42
C ASP A 172 21.29 -16.80 2.89
N ASN A 173 21.90 -15.92 3.70
CA ASN A 173 21.95 -16.04 5.15
C ASN A 173 20.63 -15.55 5.76
N THR A 174 19.76 -16.47 6.11
CA THR A 174 18.38 -16.16 6.56
C THR A 174 18.33 -15.52 7.95
N CYS A 175 19.22 -15.94 8.87
CA CYS A 175 19.40 -15.38 10.21
C CYS A 175 20.88 -14.99 10.37
N SER A 176 21.16 -13.70 10.41
CA SER A 176 22.52 -13.18 10.51
C SER A 176 22.55 -11.78 11.14
N THR A 177 23.73 -11.21 11.28
CA THR A 177 23.96 -9.90 11.91
C THR A 177 23.25 -8.78 11.15
N GLY A 178 22.56 -7.89 11.86
CA GLY A 178 21.89 -6.73 11.30
C GLY A 178 20.66 -6.30 12.09
N LEU A 179 20.20 -5.09 11.85
CA LEU A 179 18.96 -4.59 12.40
C LEU A 179 17.80 -5.12 11.55
N HIS A 180 17.16 -6.20 12.02
CA HIS A 180 16.08 -6.85 11.30
C HIS A 180 14.78 -6.06 11.37
N PHE A 181 14.08 -6.02 10.24
CA PHE A 181 12.72 -5.53 10.08
C PHE A 181 11.94 -6.48 9.17
N CYS A 182 10.62 -6.38 9.15
CA CYS A 182 9.79 -7.28 8.35
C CYS A 182 8.47 -6.64 7.89
N ALA A 183 7.83 -7.29 6.93
CA ALA A 183 6.43 -7.06 6.58
C ALA A 183 5.49 -7.69 7.62
N MET A 184 4.21 -7.26 7.61
CA MET A 184 3.18 -7.79 8.52
C MET A 184 3.06 -9.32 8.42
N SER A 185 3.14 -9.86 7.22
CA SER A 185 3.03 -11.31 6.95
C SER A 185 4.09 -12.16 7.66
N TYR A 186 5.24 -11.57 8.01
CA TYR A 186 6.32 -12.29 8.70
C TYR A 186 6.23 -12.19 10.23
N LEU A 187 5.40 -11.33 10.80
CA LEU A 187 5.34 -11.10 12.27
C LEU A 187 5.08 -12.39 13.05
N SER A 188 4.33 -13.33 12.50
CA SER A 188 4.06 -14.61 13.15
C SER A 188 5.29 -15.51 13.29
N CYS A 189 6.29 -15.32 12.43
CA CYS A 189 7.56 -16.05 12.43
C CYS A 189 8.65 -15.32 13.24
N PHE A 190 8.42 -14.06 13.58
CA PHE A 190 9.35 -13.24 14.35
C PHE A 190 9.12 -13.44 15.85
N GLY A 191 10.16 -13.79 16.61
CA GLY A 191 10.07 -13.89 18.06
C GLY A 191 9.93 -12.51 18.73
N GLY A 192 9.32 -12.45 19.91
CA GLY A 192 9.15 -11.24 20.71
C GLY A 192 7.69 -11.00 21.10
N GLU A 193 7.50 -10.26 22.18
CA GLU A 193 6.19 -10.02 22.79
C GLU A 193 5.54 -8.71 22.32
N ARG A 194 6.36 -7.72 21.92
CA ARG A 194 5.89 -6.43 21.44
C ARG A 194 6.17 -6.26 19.95
N THR A 195 5.32 -5.53 19.28
CA THR A 195 5.52 -5.17 17.86
C THR A 195 5.67 -3.67 17.74
N VAL A 196 6.84 -3.22 17.30
CA VAL A 196 7.12 -1.80 17.04
C VAL A 196 7.08 -1.50 15.54
N ILE A 197 6.75 -0.24 15.22
CA ILE A 197 6.79 0.30 13.86
C ILE A 197 8.11 1.04 13.71
N VAL A 198 8.87 0.65 12.71
CA VAL A 198 10.17 1.24 12.38
C VAL A 198 10.09 2.02 11.08
N LYS A 199 10.64 3.23 11.09
CA LYS A 199 10.79 4.10 9.91
C LYS A 199 12.22 3.98 9.41
N ILE A 200 12.38 3.60 8.15
CA ILE A 200 13.67 3.20 7.60
C ILE A 200 13.97 4.06 6.36
N ASN A 201 15.17 4.64 6.32
CA ASN A 201 15.67 5.25 5.10
C ASN A 201 16.08 4.15 4.11
N PRO A 202 15.63 4.17 2.85
CA PRO A 202 16.07 3.24 1.82
C PRO A 202 17.59 3.13 1.67
N ALA A 203 18.33 4.23 1.93
CA ALA A 203 19.80 4.24 1.93
C ALA A 203 20.43 3.30 2.95
N ASP A 204 19.74 3.06 4.08
CA ASP A 204 20.24 2.27 5.20
C ASP A 204 19.94 0.77 5.09
N VAL A 205 19.17 0.34 4.09
CA VAL A 205 18.89 -1.08 3.84
C VAL A 205 20.14 -1.76 3.28
N VAL A 206 20.47 -2.93 3.83
CA VAL A 206 21.66 -3.68 3.44
C VAL A 206 21.28 -4.95 2.67
N SER A 207 20.28 -5.70 3.14
CA SER A 207 19.90 -6.97 2.53
C SER A 207 18.42 -7.27 2.68
N ILE A 208 17.86 -7.91 1.65
CA ILE A 208 16.51 -8.53 1.67
C ILE A 208 16.73 -10.03 1.50
N PRO A 209 16.68 -10.84 2.59
CA PRO A 209 16.78 -12.28 2.50
C PRO A 209 15.69 -12.90 1.64
N SER A 210 16.05 -13.95 0.89
CA SER A 210 15.19 -14.60 -0.09
C SER A 210 14.20 -15.61 0.50
N ASP A 211 14.31 -15.90 1.81
CA ASP A 211 13.39 -16.79 2.52
C ASP A 211 12.06 -16.11 2.88
N TYR A 212 11.04 -16.91 3.21
CA TYR A 212 9.70 -16.42 3.56
C TYR A 212 9.12 -15.40 2.57
N ASN A 213 9.33 -15.66 1.28
CA ASN A 213 8.81 -14.80 0.20
C ASN A 213 9.32 -13.35 0.27
N ASP A 214 10.58 -13.18 0.63
CA ASP A 214 11.24 -11.86 0.81
C ASP A 214 10.55 -10.96 1.87
N ALA A 215 9.91 -11.53 2.90
CA ALA A 215 9.09 -10.77 3.84
C ALA A 215 9.86 -10.11 4.99
N LYS A 216 11.20 -10.17 4.98
CA LYS A 216 12.08 -9.53 5.98
C LYS A 216 13.27 -8.82 5.34
N GLY A 217 13.91 -7.92 6.10
CA GLY A 217 15.09 -7.19 5.68
C GLY A 217 16.06 -6.91 6.82
N ARG A 218 17.26 -6.50 6.46
CA ARG A 218 18.30 -6.02 7.37
C ARG A 218 18.71 -4.61 6.97
N ALA A 219 18.76 -3.71 7.97
CA ALA A 219 19.26 -2.35 7.83
C ALA A 219 20.41 -2.11 8.80
N CYS A 220 21.16 -1.03 8.57
CA CYS A 220 22.13 -0.54 9.53
C CYS A 220 21.57 0.56 10.44
N ARG A 221 20.38 1.12 10.12
CA ARG A 221 19.75 2.17 10.89
C ARG A 221 18.23 2.21 10.65
N TYR A 222 17.47 2.52 11.69
CA TYR A 222 16.06 2.89 11.64
C TYR A 222 15.66 3.73 12.86
N GLU A 223 14.51 4.38 12.78
CA GLU A 223 13.84 5.08 13.87
C GLU A 223 12.60 4.30 14.30
N VAL A 224 12.39 4.14 15.60
CA VAL A 224 11.18 3.53 16.16
C VAL A 224 10.13 4.62 16.37
N ILE A 225 9.09 4.63 15.55
CA ILE A 225 8.09 5.72 15.55
C ILE A 225 6.79 5.38 16.27
N GLY A 226 6.58 4.11 16.60
CA GLY A 226 5.35 3.69 17.26
C GLY A 226 5.38 2.23 17.67
N GLU A 227 4.32 1.81 18.35
CA GLU A 227 4.06 0.44 18.75
C GLU A 227 2.65 0.05 18.29
N LEU A 228 2.48 -1.16 17.80
CA LEU A 228 1.15 -1.72 17.57
C LEU A 228 0.54 -2.09 18.92
N ALA A 229 -0.59 -1.50 19.25
CA ALA A 229 -1.28 -1.69 20.51
C ALA A 229 -1.80 -3.14 20.72
N VAL A 230 -1.92 -3.91 19.63
CA VAL A 230 -2.39 -5.30 19.64
C VAL A 230 -1.57 -6.09 18.61
N ASP A 231 -1.11 -7.30 18.97
CA ASP A 231 -0.52 -8.21 17.99
C ASP A 231 -1.62 -8.50 16.92
N PRO A 232 -1.31 -8.39 15.61
CA PRO A 232 -2.28 -8.71 14.56
C PRO A 232 -2.98 -10.05 14.73
N LYS A 233 -2.33 -11.04 15.35
CA LYS A 233 -2.96 -12.31 15.72
C LYS A 233 -4.12 -12.14 16.70
N ASP A 234 -4.00 -11.21 17.66
CA ASP A 234 -5.03 -10.97 18.65
C ASP A 234 -6.16 -10.08 18.11
N ALA A 235 -5.88 -9.26 17.10
CA ALA A 235 -6.90 -8.43 16.45
C ALA A 235 -7.96 -9.26 15.72
N PHE A 236 -7.61 -10.48 15.31
CA PHE A 236 -8.53 -11.41 14.65
C PHE A 236 -9.16 -12.45 15.60
N VAL A 237 -8.70 -12.56 16.84
CA VAL A 237 -9.12 -13.62 17.77
C VAL A 237 -9.93 -13.09 18.96
N SER A 238 -9.85 -11.82 19.31
CA SER A 238 -10.62 -11.27 20.44
C SER A 238 -11.82 -10.44 19.96
N SER A 239 -13.02 -10.86 20.39
CA SER A 239 -14.19 -10.00 20.40
C SER A 239 -13.87 -8.76 21.22
N VAL A 240 -13.72 -7.61 20.55
CA VAL A 240 -13.39 -6.33 21.17
C VAL A 240 -14.54 -5.92 22.08
N GLN A 241 -14.35 -5.99 23.39
CA GLN A 241 -15.13 -5.18 24.31
C GLN A 241 -14.60 -3.75 24.25
N SER A 242 -15.32 -2.90 23.51
CA SER A 242 -15.03 -1.49 23.38
C SER A 242 -15.26 -0.77 24.71
N THR A 243 -14.19 -0.32 25.36
CA THR A 243 -14.27 0.79 26.29
C THR A 243 -13.91 2.06 25.55
N ALA A 244 -14.90 2.89 25.33
CA ALA A 244 -14.82 4.14 24.61
C ALA A 244 -13.93 5.17 25.30
N VAL A 245 -12.88 5.64 24.59
CA VAL A 245 -12.34 7.00 24.80
C VAL A 245 -11.92 7.58 23.45
N GLY A 246 -12.58 8.66 23.01
CA GLY A 246 -12.07 9.63 22.03
C GLY A 246 -12.27 9.29 20.55
N SER A 247 -13.30 9.87 19.99
CA SER A 247 -13.71 10.01 18.60
C SER A 247 -12.59 10.08 17.54
N GLN A 248 -12.42 8.98 16.80
CA GLN A 248 -12.04 8.89 15.40
C GLN A 248 -12.97 7.88 14.74
N PRO A 249 -13.29 7.99 13.44
CA PRO A 249 -14.30 7.12 12.84
C PRO A 249 -13.82 5.68 12.85
N VAL A 250 -14.36 4.92 13.78
CA VAL A 250 -14.27 3.47 13.80
C VAL A 250 -15.07 2.98 12.61
N TYR A 251 -14.43 2.25 11.72
CA TYR A 251 -15.12 1.43 10.73
C TYR A 251 -16.01 0.43 11.49
N GLN A 252 -17.24 0.83 11.78
CA GLN A 252 -18.29 -0.06 12.22
C GLN A 252 -18.92 -0.68 10.99
N ALA A 253 -18.39 -1.79 10.55
CA ALA A 253 -19.12 -2.65 9.64
C ALA A 253 -19.05 -4.08 10.14
N GLY A 254 -19.77 -4.34 11.21
CA GLY A 254 -20.43 -5.63 11.29
C GLY A 254 -21.67 -5.54 10.40
N PRO A 255 -21.93 -6.49 9.50
CA PRO A 255 -23.13 -6.45 8.69
C PRO A 255 -24.34 -6.47 9.61
N LYS A 256 -25.26 -5.57 9.38
CA LYS A 256 -26.58 -5.66 10.03
C LYS A 256 -27.12 -7.05 9.72
N THR A 257 -27.45 -7.82 10.74
CA THR A 257 -27.91 -9.22 10.71
C THR A 257 -29.18 -9.47 9.87
N GLY A 258 -29.36 -8.81 8.76
CA GLY A 258 -30.48 -8.90 7.84
C GLY A 258 -30.15 -8.70 6.37
N ASP A 259 -28.89 -8.35 6.04
CA ASP A 259 -28.55 -8.06 4.66
C ASP A 259 -28.44 -9.33 3.82
N THR A 260 -29.38 -9.47 2.87
CA THR A 260 -29.47 -10.64 1.98
C THR A 260 -28.28 -10.74 1.05
N VAL A 261 -27.70 -9.63 0.64
CA VAL A 261 -26.57 -9.57 -0.29
C VAL A 261 -25.30 -10.05 0.40
N PHE A 262 -25.04 -9.56 1.61
CA PHE A 262 -23.94 -10.03 2.44
C PHE A 262 -24.02 -11.55 2.70
N LYS A 263 -25.19 -12.04 3.09
CA LYS A 263 -25.40 -13.48 3.34
C LYS A 263 -25.18 -14.34 2.09
N ARG A 264 -25.46 -13.83 0.91
CA ARG A 264 -25.18 -14.52 -0.36
C ARG A 264 -23.68 -14.62 -0.60
N GLY A 265 -22.95 -13.51 -0.42
CA GLY A 265 -21.47 -13.50 -0.49
C GLY A 265 -20.91 -14.51 0.51
N TYR A 266 -21.30 -14.41 1.77
CA TYR A 266 -20.85 -15.29 2.85
C TYR A 266 -21.07 -16.78 2.54
N THR A 267 -22.28 -17.16 2.12
CA THR A 267 -22.56 -18.57 1.77
C THR A 267 -21.73 -19.04 0.57
N SER A 268 -21.46 -18.15 -0.40
CA SER A 268 -20.60 -18.50 -1.54
C SER A 268 -19.15 -18.74 -1.10
N GLY A 269 -18.58 -17.88 -0.28
CA GLY A 269 -17.23 -18.04 0.26
C GLY A 269 -17.13 -19.26 1.16
N TYR A 270 -18.03 -19.43 2.13
CA TYR A 270 -18.03 -20.54 3.07
C TYR A 270 -18.16 -21.92 2.39
N THR A 271 -18.90 -21.99 1.29
CA THR A 271 -19.07 -23.24 0.52
C THR A 271 -18.02 -23.46 -0.57
N GLY A 272 -17.01 -22.59 -0.68
CA GLY A 272 -15.94 -22.69 -1.67
C GLY A 272 -16.41 -22.49 -3.12
N ARG A 273 -17.52 -21.73 -3.33
CA ARG A 273 -17.97 -21.38 -4.67
C ARG A 273 -17.10 -20.27 -5.24
N GLU A 274 -16.95 -20.27 -6.57
CA GLU A 274 -16.23 -19.20 -7.26
C GLU A 274 -16.79 -17.82 -6.91
N TYR A 275 -15.89 -16.84 -6.69
CA TYR A 275 -16.28 -15.45 -6.45
C TYR A 275 -16.95 -14.86 -7.70
N LEU A 276 -18.23 -14.62 -7.62
CA LEU A 276 -19.04 -14.04 -8.70
C LEU A 276 -19.85 -12.86 -8.17
N ASN A 277 -19.20 -11.70 -8.02
CA ASN A 277 -19.88 -10.48 -7.65
C ASN A 277 -20.61 -9.88 -8.86
N GLN A 278 -21.93 -10.09 -8.91
CA GLN A 278 -22.79 -9.61 -10.00
C GLN A 278 -23.29 -8.17 -9.81
N TYR A 279 -22.94 -7.53 -8.71
CA TYR A 279 -23.36 -6.16 -8.43
C TYR A 279 -22.41 -5.15 -9.05
N ARG A 280 -22.94 -3.97 -9.42
CA ARG A 280 -22.15 -2.94 -10.07
C ARG A 280 -21.06 -2.43 -9.11
N TYR A 281 -19.82 -2.40 -9.58
CA TYR A 281 -18.67 -1.91 -8.82
C TYR A 281 -18.93 -0.51 -8.23
N GLY A 282 -18.56 -0.31 -6.96
CA GLY A 282 -18.76 0.95 -6.23
C GLY A 282 -20.16 1.13 -5.63
N THR A 283 -21.07 0.16 -5.74
CA THR A 283 -22.33 0.18 -5.01
C THR A 283 -22.19 -0.49 -3.64
N LYS A 284 -23.11 -0.16 -2.73
CA LYS A 284 -23.16 -0.78 -1.40
C LYS A 284 -23.35 -2.30 -1.50
N GLU A 285 -24.16 -2.75 -2.45
CA GLU A 285 -24.41 -4.18 -2.69
C GLU A 285 -23.17 -4.91 -3.14
N ALA A 286 -22.32 -4.28 -3.99
CA ALA A 286 -21.06 -4.87 -4.41
C ALA A 286 -20.10 -5.01 -3.23
N THR A 287 -20.04 -4.03 -2.34
CA THR A 287 -19.24 -4.07 -1.11
C THR A 287 -19.76 -5.13 -0.15
N ASP A 288 -21.06 -5.13 0.14
CA ASP A 288 -21.69 -6.09 1.05
C ASP A 288 -21.49 -7.54 0.58
N TYR A 289 -21.54 -7.80 -0.73
CA TYR A 289 -21.28 -9.14 -1.29
C TYR A 289 -19.82 -9.56 -1.09
N THR A 290 -18.86 -8.66 -1.38
CA THR A 290 -17.42 -8.92 -1.24
C THR A 290 -17.06 -9.21 0.21
N GLU A 291 -17.50 -8.35 1.13
CA GLU A 291 -17.24 -8.53 2.57
C GLU A 291 -17.84 -9.85 3.09
N GLY A 292 -19.02 -10.22 2.60
CA GLY A 292 -19.64 -11.49 2.91
C GLY A 292 -18.81 -12.67 2.42
N TYR A 293 -18.35 -12.62 1.17
CA TYR A 293 -17.57 -13.69 0.55
C TYR A 293 -16.25 -13.93 1.29
N GLU A 294 -15.49 -12.88 1.54
CA GLU A 294 -14.21 -12.94 2.25
C GLU A 294 -14.38 -13.51 3.68
N MET A 295 -15.44 -13.10 4.38
CA MET A 295 -15.75 -13.62 5.71
C MET A 295 -16.15 -15.12 5.65
N GLY A 296 -16.87 -15.53 4.62
CA GLY A 296 -17.26 -16.94 4.44
C GLY A 296 -16.05 -17.83 4.16
N GLU A 297 -15.13 -17.41 3.30
CA GLU A 297 -13.88 -18.13 3.05
C GLU A 297 -13.07 -18.26 4.34
N LEU A 298 -12.91 -17.19 5.10
CA LEU A 298 -12.17 -17.20 6.36
C LEU A 298 -12.79 -18.16 7.38
N ASP A 299 -14.11 -18.16 7.53
CA ASP A 299 -14.81 -19.07 8.45
C ASP A 299 -14.65 -20.55 8.02
N ALA A 300 -14.68 -20.82 6.71
CA ALA A 300 -14.46 -22.17 6.18
C ALA A 300 -13.01 -22.64 6.41
N GLU A 301 -12.04 -21.78 6.16
CA GLU A 301 -10.60 -22.10 6.37
C GLU A 301 -10.26 -22.32 7.85
N THR A 302 -10.89 -21.56 8.75
CA THR A 302 -10.66 -21.67 10.20
C THR A 302 -11.48 -22.78 10.87
N GLY A 303 -12.38 -23.42 10.14
CA GLY A 303 -13.30 -24.43 10.66
C GLY A 303 -14.38 -23.86 11.58
N ALA A 304 -14.68 -22.58 11.47
CA ALA A 304 -15.76 -21.94 12.23
C ALA A 304 -17.13 -22.43 11.75
N GLU A 305 -18.13 -22.42 12.64
CA GLU A 305 -19.50 -22.75 12.24
C GLU A 305 -20.06 -21.70 11.29
N GLU A 306 -20.93 -22.12 10.35
CA GLU A 306 -21.59 -21.26 9.38
C GLU A 306 -22.47 -20.21 10.08
N ARG A 307 -22.01 -18.96 10.17
CA ARG A 307 -22.67 -17.87 10.94
C ARG A 307 -23.82 -17.20 10.20
N TYR A 308 -23.69 -17.08 8.88
CA TYR A 308 -24.61 -16.28 8.05
C TYR A 308 -25.14 -17.08 6.86
N ARG A 309 -26.00 -18.09 7.11
CA ARG A 309 -26.55 -18.89 6.04
C ARG A 309 -27.60 -18.15 5.22
N TYR A 310 -27.42 -18.09 3.90
CA TYR A 310 -28.47 -17.70 2.97
C TYR A 310 -29.31 -18.92 2.62
N VAL A 311 -30.57 -18.92 3.05
CA VAL A 311 -31.56 -19.93 2.65
C VAL A 311 -32.41 -19.31 1.55
N GLN A 312 -32.30 -19.85 0.34
CA GLN A 312 -33.19 -19.47 -0.75
C GLN A 312 -34.59 -20.00 -0.43
N VAL A 313 -35.48 -19.10 -0.01
CA VAL A 313 -36.90 -19.45 0.12
C VAL A 313 -37.40 -19.64 -1.30
N SER A 314 -37.81 -20.85 -1.63
CA SER A 314 -38.40 -21.21 -2.92
C SER A 314 -39.75 -20.46 -3.07
N ASN A 315 -39.71 -19.28 -3.59
CA ASN A 315 -40.86 -18.61 -4.20
C ASN A 315 -40.37 -17.87 -5.44
N SER A 316 -40.95 -18.27 -6.54
CA SER A 316 -40.85 -17.80 -7.91
C SER A 316 -40.76 -16.26 -8.06
N GLN A 317 -39.63 -15.67 -7.73
CA GLN A 317 -39.27 -14.36 -8.25
C GLN A 317 -37.87 -14.46 -8.85
N ALA A 318 -37.84 -14.34 -10.16
CA ALA A 318 -36.62 -14.21 -10.94
C ALA A 318 -35.76 -13.11 -10.36
N TRP A 319 -34.45 -13.35 -10.39
CA TRP A 319 -33.42 -12.36 -10.08
C TRP A 319 -33.72 -11.07 -10.82
N PRO A 320 -33.62 -9.89 -10.18
CA PRO A 320 -33.66 -8.66 -10.94
C PRO A 320 -32.45 -8.64 -11.88
N ASN A 321 -32.72 -8.61 -13.18
CA ASN A 321 -31.70 -8.36 -14.17
C ASN A 321 -31.04 -7.01 -13.87
N PRO A 322 -29.72 -6.90 -13.87
CA PRO A 322 -29.06 -5.62 -13.76
C PRO A 322 -29.41 -4.78 -15.00
N ALA A 323 -29.94 -3.59 -14.77
CA ALA A 323 -30.18 -2.59 -15.78
C ALA A 323 -28.87 -1.85 -16.13
#